data_5c482b43e85848bcdd4dfea3cbe8f900
#
_entry.id   5c482b43e85848bcdd4dfea3cbe8f900
#
_cell.length_a   1.000
_cell.length_b   1.000
_cell.length_c   1.000
_cell.angle_alpha   90.00
_cell.angle_beta   90.00
_cell.angle_gamma   90.00
#
_symmetry.space_group_name_H-M   'P 1'
#
loop_
_entity.id
_entity.type
_entity.pdbx_description
1 polymer ?
#
loop_
_entity_poly.entity_id
_entity_poly.type
_entity_poly.pdbx_seq_one_letter_code
_entity_poly.pdbx_strand_id
1 'polypeptide(L)'
;MKKIHYLFEVSWEVCNKVGGINTVIATKTEELLSNVDGMYIAIGPDIAGKSLDSKIFIDDSSLLKSWREKACQDGFQCKIGRWNIEGAPTVILINFSRLYTQKDQILYDYWLKHGLDSLAGGWDYIEPVLFGYEAGRLIEHFYK
;
A
#
# COMPACT_ATOMS: atom_id res chain seq x y z
N MET A 1 -24.59 5.40 14.28
CA MET A 1 -23.37 5.58 13.48
C MET A 1 -22.97 4.27 12.84
N LYS A 2 -22.63 4.27 11.55
CA LYS A 2 -22.06 3.07 10.91
C LYS A 2 -20.68 2.81 11.49
N LYS A 3 -20.45 1.57 11.97
CA LYS A 3 -19.11 1.17 12.43
C LYS A 3 -18.17 1.07 11.24
N ILE A 4 -16.98 1.64 11.39
CA ILE A 4 -15.90 1.48 10.42
C ILE A 4 -15.17 0.18 10.77
N HIS A 5 -15.29 -0.84 9.93
CA HIS A 5 -14.63 -2.13 10.15
C HIS A 5 -13.19 -2.14 9.69
N TYR A 6 -12.90 -1.44 8.59
CA TYR A 6 -11.57 -1.32 8.03
C TYR A 6 -11.34 0.10 7.56
N LEU A 7 -10.16 0.63 7.84
CA LEU A 7 -9.68 1.90 7.32
C LEU A 7 -8.34 1.66 6.64
N PHE A 8 -8.29 1.91 5.35
CA PHE A 8 -7.06 1.82 4.56
C PHE A 8 -6.48 3.19 4.34
N GLU A 9 -5.19 3.32 4.54
CA GLU A 9 -4.44 4.52 4.18
C GLU A 9 -3.31 4.16 3.23
N VAL A 10 -3.40 4.66 2.00
CA VAL A 10 -2.44 4.37 0.94
C VAL A 10 -1.53 5.56 0.75
N SER A 11 -0.23 5.36 0.88
CA SER A 11 0.76 6.39 0.60
C SER A 11 2.08 5.80 0.15
N TRP A 12 2.72 6.47 -0.80
CA TRP A 12 4.08 6.16 -1.22
C TRP A 12 5.08 6.21 -0.06
N GLU A 13 4.80 7.01 0.95
CA GLU A 13 5.69 7.21 2.10
C GLU A 13 5.41 6.31 3.31
N VAL A 14 4.48 5.37 3.23
CA VAL A 14 4.32 4.33 4.26
C VAL A 14 5.55 3.43 4.28
N CYS A 15 6.25 3.37 5.41
CA CYS A 15 7.53 2.68 5.55
C CYS A 15 8.61 3.14 4.54
N ASN A 16 8.43 4.32 3.96
CA ASN A 16 9.29 4.86 2.91
C ASN A 16 9.40 6.38 3.06
N LYS A 17 10.27 6.83 3.96
CA LYS A 17 10.43 8.26 4.22
C LYS A 17 11.13 8.96 3.05
N VAL A 18 10.37 9.82 2.36
CA VAL A 18 10.87 10.70 1.29
C VAL A 18 10.72 12.16 1.70
N GLY A 19 9.60 12.53 2.32
CA GLY A 19 9.30 13.89 2.73
C GLY A 19 8.38 13.95 3.95
N GLY A 20 7.57 15.00 4.01
CA GLY A 20 6.74 15.32 5.17
C GLY A 20 5.51 14.42 5.36
N ILE A 21 5.05 13.76 4.31
CA ILE A 21 3.84 12.91 4.38
C ILE A 21 4.08 11.72 5.32
N ASN A 22 5.27 11.14 5.30
CA ASN A 22 5.64 10.08 6.24
C ASN A 22 5.41 10.50 7.69
N THR A 23 5.85 11.70 8.07
CA THR A 23 5.67 12.25 9.41
C THR A 23 4.19 12.46 9.74
N VAL A 24 3.41 12.99 8.80
CA VAL A 24 1.97 13.22 8.99
C VAL A 24 1.25 11.89 9.27
N ILE A 25 1.51 10.86 8.48
CA ILE A 25 0.89 9.55 8.67
C ILE A 25 1.34 8.91 9.98
N ALA A 26 2.63 8.94 10.26
CA ALA A 26 3.18 8.34 11.48
C ALA A 26 2.63 8.99 12.75
N THR A 27 2.50 10.32 12.78
CA THR A 27 2.04 11.04 13.98
C THR A 27 0.55 10.88 14.24
N LYS A 28 -0.28 10.72 13.21
CA LYS A 28 -1.73 10.53 13.40
C LYS A 28 -2.16 9.08 13.65
N THR A 29 -1.27 8.12 13.46
CA THR A 29 -1.58 6.68 13.52
C THR A 29 -2.15 6.28 14.88
N GLU A 30 -1.53 6.69 15.96
CA GLU A 30 -1.98 6.32 17.30
C GLU A 30 -3.40 6.83 17.60
N GLU A 31 -3.68 8.06 17.20
CA GLU A 31 -5.02 8.62 17.35
C GLU A 31 -6.06 7.89 16.48
N LEU A 32 -5.71 7.56 15.25
CA LEU A 32 -6.58 6.77 14.37
C LEU A 32 -6.86 5.40 14.94
N LEU A 33 -5.86 4.71 15.48
CA LEU A 33 -6.04 3.40 16.09
C LEU A 33 -6.99 3.43 17.29
N SER A 34 -7.00 4.51 18.08
CA SER A 34 -7.90 4.67 19.21
C SER A 34 -9.33 5.05 18.82
N ASN A 35 -9.53 5.63 17.62
CA ASN A 35 -10.83 6.14 17.17
C ASN A 35 -11.51 5.25 16.13
N VAL A 36 -10.84 4.24 15.59
CA VAL A 36 -11.41 3.30 14.63
C VAL A 36 -11.84 2.03 15.35
N ASP A 37 -13.12 1.69 15.27
CA ASP A 37 -13.67 0.48 15.91
C ASP A 37 -13.18 -0.83 15.27
N GLY A 38 -12.62 -0.74 14.09
CA GLY A 38 -12.10 -1.85 13.31
C GLY A 38 -10.58 -1.83 13.15
N MET A 39 -10.11 -2.37 12.05
CA MET A 39 -8.69 -2.45 11.76
C MET A 39 -8.24 -1.29 10.86
N TYR A 40 -7.17 -0.60 11.27
CA TYR A 40 -6.45 0.36 10.45
C TYR A 40 -5.30 -0.35 9.74
N ILE A 41 -5.23 -0.21 8.42
CA ILE A 41 -4.20 -0.85 7.58
C ILE A 41 -3.56 0.23 6.71
N ALA A 42 -2.27 0.45 6.88
CA ALA A 42 -1.49 1.30 6.01
C ALA A 42 -0.92 0.48 4.85
N ILE A 43 -0.97 1.04 3.65
CA ILE A 43 -0.47 0.39 2.43
C ILE A 43 0.65 1.25 1.84
N GLY A 44 1.80 0.65 1.67
CA GLY A 44 2.98 1.28 1.11
C GLY A 44 3.66 0.45 0.03
N PRO A 45 4.66 1.03 -0.65
CA PRO A 45 5.44 0.30 -1.65
C PRO A 45 6.49 -0.59 -0.98
N ASP A 46 6.70 -1.78 -1.54
CA ASP A 46 7.84 -2.63 -1.18
C ASP A 46 9.05 -2.19 -2.00
N ILE A 47 9.82 -1.26 -1.44
CA ILE A 47 11.04 -0.75 -2.06
C ILE A 47 12.22 -1.62 -1.64
N ALA A 48 13.00 -2.08 -2.60
CA ALA A 48 14.15 -2.95 -2.38
C ALA A 48 15.08 -2.41 -1.28
N GLY A 49 15.36 -3.24 -0.29
CA GLY A 49 16.21 -2.93 0.86
C GLY A 49 15.52 -2.30 2.06
N LYS A 50 14.44 -1.53 1.87
CA LYS A 50 13.75 -0.86 2.99
C LYS A 50 12.87 -1.81 3.79
N SER A 51 12.20 -2.76 3.15
CA SER A 51 11.37 -3.76 3.82
C SER A 51 12.18 -4.78 4.62
N LEU A 52 13.50 -4.82 4.46
CA LEU A 52 14.41 -5.66 5.23
C LEU A 52 14.94 -4.95 6.49
N ASP A 53 14.75 -3.64 6.60
CA ASP A 53 15.19 -2.87 7.76
C ASP A 53 14.16 -2.99 8.89
N SER A 54 14.50 -3.78 9.92
CA SER A 54 13.66 -3.98 11.11
C SER A 54 13.45 -2.71 11.94
N LYS A 55 14.21 -1.65 11.70
CA LYS A 55 13.97 -0.34 12.31
C LYS A 55 12.76 0.36 11.70
N ILE A 56 12.35 -0.05 10.50
CA ILE A 56 11.23 0.54 9.77
C ILE A 56 10.04 -0.41 9.75
N PHE A 57 10.25 -1.65 9.34
CA PHE A 57 9.20 -2.64 9.12
C PHE A 57 9.53 -3.95 9.84
N ILE A 58 8.55 -4.47 10.59
CA ILE A 58 8.66 -5.75 11.30
C ILE A 58 7.69 -6.73 10.65
N ASP A 59 8.23 -7.76 9.99
CA ASP A 59 7.42 -8.81 9.37
C ASP A 59 6.61 -9.55 10.43
N ASP A 60 5.34 -9.81 10.16
CA ASP A 60 4.47 -10.58 11.04
C ASP A 60 3.52 -11.44 10.20
N SER A 61 3.89 -12.72 10.06
CA SER A 61 3.14 -13.69 9.28
C SER A 61 1.78 -14.06 9.87
N SER A 62 1.52 -13.70 11.13
CA SER A 62 0.24 -13.97 11.80
C SER A 62 -0.86 -12.99 11.39
N LEU A 63 -0.49 -11.80 10.88
CA LEU A 63 -1.45 -10.77 10.48
C LEU A 63 -2.11 -11.12 9.15
N LEU A 64 -3.44 -11.00 9.10
CA LEU A 64 -4.25 -11.19 7.89
C LEU A 64 -3.97 -12.52 7.17
N LYS A 65 -3.67 -13.57 7.92
CA LYS A 65 -3.15 -14.83 7.39
C LYS A 65 -4.03 -15.44 6.30
N SER A 66 -5.32 -15.56 6.54
CA SER A 66 -6.25 -16.17 5.58
C SER A 66 -6.38 -15.34 4.30
N TRP A 67 -6.45 -14.03 4.42
CA TRP A 67 -6.46 -13.16 3.24
C TRP A 67 -5.13 -13.18 2.49
N ARG A 68 -4.01 -13.18 3.22
CA ARG A 68 -2.66 -13.21 2.62
C ARG A 68 -2.46 -14.42 1.73
N GLU A 69 -2.87 -15.59 2.19
CA GLU A 69 -2.78 -16.83 1.42
C GLU A 69 -3.58 -16.73 0.11
N LYS A 70 -4.81 -16.24 0.19
CA LYS A 70 -5.68 -16.04 -0.96
C LYS A 70 -5.11 -15.00 -1.93
N ALA A 71 -4.62 -13.89 -1.42
CA ALA A 71 -4.00 -12.84 -2.24
C ALA A 71 -2.76 -13.34 -2.98
N CYS A 72 -1.93 -14.13 -2.31
CA CYS A 72 -0.76 -14.75 -2.92
C CYS A 72 -1.15 -15.71 -4.05
N GLN A 73 -2.17 -16.54 -3.85
CA GLN A 73 -2.71 -17.43 -4.88
C GLN A 73 -3.23 -16.64 -6.10
N ASP A 74 -3.81 -15.48 -5.87
CA ASP A 74 -4.35 -14.61 -6.92
C ASP A 74 -3.29 -13.68 -7.55
N GLY A 75 -2.02 -13.87 -7.21
CA GLY A 75 -0.88 -13.23 -7.86
C GLY A 75 -0.39 -11.94 -7.24
N PHE A 76 -0.92 -11.52 -6.08
CA PHE A 76 -0.39 -10.36 -5.36
C PHE A 76 0.93 -10.70 -4.67
N GLN A 77 1.91 -9.84 -4.83
CA GLN A 77 3.20 -9.93 -4.14
C GLN A 77 3.24 -8.86 -3.05
N CYS A 78 3.06 -9.25 -1.81
CA CYS A 78 3.05 -8.31 -0.69
C CYS A 78 3.71 -8.89 0.55
N LYS A 79 4.21 -8.00 1.38
CA LYS A 79 4.67 -8.30 2.74
C LYS A 79 3.70 -7.69 3.73
N ILE A 80 3.39 -8.41 4.79
CA ILE A 80 2.47 -7.96 5.83
C ILE A 80 3.20 -7.99 7.16
N GLY A 81 3.09 -6.90 7.90
CA GLY A 81 3.74 -6.77 9.19
C GLY A 81 3.29 -5.52 9.91
N ARG A 82 4.19 -4.96 10.71
CA ARG A 82 3.94 -3.76 11.48
C ARG A 82 4.97 -2.69 11.15
N TRP A 83 4.49 -1.47 11.02
CA TRP A 83 5.37 -0.31 10.94
C TRP A 83 5.97 -0.05 12.32
N ASN A 84 7.29 0.06 12.39
CA ASN A 84 7.99 0.29 13.66
C ASN A 84 7.94 1.78 14.05
N ILE A 85 6.75 2.24 14.34
CA ILE A 85 6.42 3.58 14.85
C ILE A 85 5.49 3.42 16.06
N GLU A 86 5.22 4.52 16.74
CA GLU A 86 4.25 4.53 17.84
C GLU A 86 2.87 4.08 17.33
N GLY A 87 2.25 3.16 18.08
CA GLY A 87 1.01 2.50 17.67
C GLY A 87 1.19 1.23 16.86
N ALA A 88 2.34 1.00 16.28
CA ALA A 88 2.70 -0.19 15.49
C ALA A 88 1.56 -0.67 14.57
N PRO A 89 1.10 0.15 13.62
CA PRO A 89 -0.04 -0.21 12.77
C PRO A 89 0.29 -1.37 11.85
N THR A 90 -0.75 -2.12 11.49
CA THR A 90 -0.65 -3.14 10.44
C THR A 90 -0.33 -2.48 9.11
N VAL A 91 0.63 -3.03 8.39
CA VAL A 91 1.09 -2.51 7.09
C VAL A 91 1.11 -3.63 6.06
N ILE A 92 0.67 -3.30 4.87
CA ILE A 92 0.86 -4.12 3.67
C ILE A 92 1.82 -3.37 2.75
N LEU A 93 2.97 -3.98 2.45
CA LEU A 93 3.92 -3.45 1.47
C LEU A 93 3.77 -4.21 0.16
N ILE A 94 3.47 -3.49 -0.91
CA ILE A 94 3.15 -4.06 -2.22
C ILE A 94 4.37 -4.02 -3.12
N ASN A 95 4.73 -5.17 -3.68
CA ASN A 95 5.64 -5.26 -4.81
C ASN A 95 4.82 -5.21 -6.11
N PHE A 96 4.95 -4.12 -6.85
CA PHE A 96 4.22 -3.87 -8.09
C PHE A 96 5.08 -4.03 -9.35
N SER A 97 6.30 -4.57 -9.23
CA SER A 97 7.24 -4.69 -10.34
C SER A 97 6.72 -5.52 -11.51
N ARG A 98 5.83 -6.47 -11.26
CA ARG A 98 5.17 -7.26 -12.30
C ARG A 98 4.35 -6.41 -13.28
N LEU A 99 3.94 -5.21 -12.86
CA LEU A 99 3.16 -4.30 -13.69
C LEU A 99 4.01 -3.52 -14.70
N TYR A 100 5.34 -3.55 -14.58
CA TYR A 100 6.21 -2.84 -15.52
C TYR A 100 6.00 -3.30 -16.96
N THR A 101 5.74 -4.58 -17.18
CA THR A 101 5.45 -5.13 -18.52
C THR A 101 4.07 -4.71 -19.04
N GLN A 102 3.17 -4.26 -18.16
CA GLN A 102 1.80 -3.87 -18.48
C GLN A 102 1.60 -2.35 -18.40
N LYS A 103 2.67 -1.58 -18.14
CA LYS A 103 2.55 -0.14 -17.87
C LYS A 103 1.89 0.63 -18.99
N ASP A 104 2.25 0.34 -20.24
CA ASP A 104 1.72 1.06 -21.40
C ASP A 104 0.22 0.83 -21.56
N GLN A 105 -0.24 -0.41 -21.33
CA GLN A 105 -1.67 -0.72 -21.36
C GLN A 105 -2.44 -0.03 -20.22
N ILE A 106 -1.89 -0.04 -19.03
CA ILE A 106 -2.50 0.61 -17.85
C ILE A 106 -2.62 2.12 -18.08
N LEU A 107 -1.54 2.75 -18.55
CA LEU A 107 -1.52 4.19 -18.81
C LEU A 107 -2.45 4.57 -19.98
N TYR A 108 -2.52 3.72 -21.01
CA TYR A 108 -3.45 3.90 -22.12
C TYR A 108 -4.91 3.82 -21.67
N ASP A 109 -5.24 2.90 -20.78
CA ASP A 109 -6.58 2.79 -20.21
C ASP A 109 -6.96 4.03 -19.40
N TYR A 110 -6.02 4.62 -18.66
CA TYR A 110 -6.24 5.90 -17.99
C TYR A 110 -6.48 7.05 -18.97
N TRP A 111 -5.77 7.06 -20.08
CA TRP A 111 -6.03 8.02 -21.16
C TRP A 111 -7.44 7.88 -21.69
N LEU A 112 -7.86 6.67 -22.05
CA LEU A 112 -9.19 6.42 -22.61
C LEU A 112 -10.32 6.77 -21.64
N LYS A 113 -10.16 6.40 -20.36
CA LYS A 113 -11.23 6.56 -19.37
C LYS A 113 -11.27 7.93 -18.73
N HIS A 114 -10.14 8.57 -18.59
CA HIS A 114 -10.00 9.78 -17.78
C HIS A 114 -9.29 10.93 -18.49
N GLY A 115 -8.83 10.75 -19.71
CA GLY A 115 -8.09 11.77 -20.45
C GLY A 115 -6.72 12.10 -19.86
N LEU A 116 -6.12 11.18 -19.09
CA LEU A 116 -4.82 11.39 -18.45
C LEU A 116 -3.69 11.01 -19.42
N ASP A 117 -2.96 12.01 -19.91
CA ASP A 117 -1.80 11.79 -20.77
C ASP A 117 -0.58 11.43 -19.93
N SER A 118 -0.42 10.14 -19.68
CA SER A 118 0.60 9.59 -18.78
C SER A 118 1.71 8.82 -19.51
N LEU A 119 1.54 8.51 -20.79
CA LEU A 119 2.50 7.71 -21.57
C LEU A 119 3.86 8.38 -21.71
N ALA A 120 3.90 9.71 -21.68
CA ALA A 120 5.13 10.51 -21.77
C ALA A 120 5.79 10.76 -20.40
N GLY A 121 5.22 10.23 -19.31
CA GLY A 121 5.76 10.41 -17.95
C GLY A 121 7.08 9.67 -17.74
N GLY A 122 7.97 10.23 -16.92
CA GLY A 122 9.17 9.56 -16.45
C GLY A 122 8.87 8.53 -15.35
N TRP A 123 9.88 7.76 -14.96
CA TRP A 123 9.72 6.72 -13.93
C TRP A 123 9.32 7.26 -12.56
N ASP A 124 9.70 8.50 -12.25
CA ASP A 124 9.27 9.22 -11.05
C ASP A 124 7.75 9.45 -10.99
N TYR A 125 7.10 9.47 -12.14
CA TYR A 125 5.64 9.50 -12.27
C TYR A 125 5.04 8.09 -12.39
N ILE A 126 5.65 7.23 -13.21
CA ILE A 126 5.11 5.90 -13.55
C ILE A 126 5.07 4.98 -12.35
N GLU A 127 6.14 4.92 -11.54
CA GLU A 127 6.18 4.02 -10.38
C GLU A 127 5.08 4.31 -9.35
N PRO A 128 4.85 5.57 -8.92
CA PRO A 128 3.73 5.88 -8.04
C PRO A 128 2.35 5.57 -8.63
N VAL A 129 2.17 5.75 -9.94
CA VAL A 129 0.92 5.40 -10.63
C VAL A 129 0.68 3.89 -10.59
N LEU A 130 1.68 3.09 -10.89
CA LEU A 130 1.58 1.63 -10.83
C LEU A 130 1.35 1.12 -9.41
N PHE A 131 2.01 1.73 -8.43
CA PHE A 131 1.75 1.46 -7.01
C PHE A 131 0.29 1.73 -6.65
N GLY A 132 -0.23 2.90 -7.00
CA GLY A 132 -1.62 3.26 -6.74
C GLY A 132 -2.61 2.32 -7.42
N TYR A 133 -2.34 1.93 -8.65
CA TYR A 133 -3.14 0.95 -9.38
C TYR A 133 -3.20 -0.39 -8.65
N GLU A 134 -2.06 -0.92 -8.23
CA GLU A 134 -2.00 -2.20 -7.52
C GLU A 134 -2.64 -2.11 -6.13
N ALA A 135 -2.45 -0.99 -5.43
CA ALA A 135 -3.10 -0.75 -4.14
C ALA A 135 -4.63 -0.78 -4.26
N GLY A 136 -5.18 -0.16 -5.30
CA GLY A 136 -6.62 -0.19 -5.59
C GLY A 136 -7.13 -1.60 -5.84
N ARG A 137 -6.41 -2.39 -6.65
CA ARG A 137 -6.75 -3.79 -6.91
C ARG A 137 -6.68 -4.64 -5.65
N LEU A 138 -5.69 -4.40 -4.80
CA LEU A 138 -5.52 -5.11 -3.53
C LEU A 138 -6.68 -4.83 -2.57
N ILE A 139 -7.09 -3.58 -2.44
CA ILE A 139 -8.23 -3.19 -1.61
C ILE A 139 -9.53 -3.84 -2.14
N GLU A 140 -9.73 -3.82 -3.45
CA GLU A 140 -10.87 -4.50 -4.07
C GLU A 140 -10.87 -6.00 -3.77
N HIS A 141 -9.71 -6.64 -3.87
CA HIS A 141 -9.56 -8.06 -3.54
C HIS A 141 -9.86 -8.34 -2.07
N PHE A 142 -9.41 -7.45 -1.18
CA PHE A 142 -9.67 -7.57 0.25
C PHE A 142 -11.17 -7.54 0.57
N TYR A 143 -11.92 -6.76 -0.19
CA TYR A 143 -13.36 -6.59 -0.02
C TYR A 143 -14.19 -7.79 -0.50
N LYS A 144 -13.63 -8.59 -1.36
CA LYS A 144 -14.26 -9.79 -1.92
C LYS A 144 -13.88 -11.02 -1.11
#